data_5756140a3fae2d3b208b808748fc95be
#
_entry.id   5756140a3fae2d3b208b808748fc95be
#
_cell.length_a   1.000
_cell.length_b   1.000
_cell.length_c   1.000
_cell.angle_alpha   90.00
_cell.angle_beta   90.00
_cell.angle_gamma   90.00
#
_symmetry.space_group_name_H-M   'P 1'
#
loop_
_entity.id
_entity.type
_entity.pdbx_description
1 polymer ?
#
loop_
_entity_poly.entity_id
_entity_poly.type
_entity_poly.pdbx_seq_one_letter_code
_entity_poly.pdbx_strand_id
1 'polypeptide(L)'
;MTTSATQTRVHAIADDALRDDDATGVAARVRSGEITPREAVDAAITRIRSVEVLGAVAEWDDERARRRADAIGAGGPGAFHGVPTAIKENVVAAGLPLRMGSDAVPERRSSRDGDVATQLLSTGAVPVVQTTCPPFGWTATTERIADVTRNPWDTSLSSGGSSGGTAALVASGALPFAHGNDGGGSIRIPAAACGLVGLKTTRGRLAGDETTKGMPVPIVVDGVLTRTVRDTARYLAAAERHRPPRSLEPVGLVEGPVERRLRIGVIVDSPLAPATDAPTAAAVRATGELLAGLGHDVEDYDAAVPLRFKEDFLHYWSMLAFGIHRNGPRMFGAGFDRDRLDPFTLGLSRRFARKIWQTPYTLARVAAAGAVYDRTFGDVDVVVSPVLTHTTPPIGYLAADLDFETHLERVSAYVGFTPLHNVTGAPAISLPLGRTHDGTPIGVMVQARRGADRLLLELAFEIEAARPFARIQD
;
A
#
# COMPACT_ATOMS: atom_id res chain seq x y z
N MET A 1 35.16 17.20 5.66
CA MET A 1 34.73 17.08 4.26
C MET A 1 33.80 15.89 4.18
N THR A 2 32.51 16.15 4.30
CA THR A 2 31.47 15.13 4.13
C THR A 2 31.32 14.90 2.62
N THR A 3 31.82 13.78 2.13
CA THR A 3 31.51 13.29 0.78
C THR A 3 29.99 13.12 0.72
N SER A 4 29.31 14.01 -0.03
CA SER A 4 27.93 13.82 -0.45
C SER A 4 27.86 12.46 -1.14
N ALA A 5 27.26 11.47 -0.52
CA ALA A 5 26.95 10.23 -1.19
C ALA A 5 26.05 10.61 -2.38
N THR A 6 26.49 10.31 -3.59
CA THR A 6 25.75 10.61 -4.81
C THR A 6 24.44 9.82 -4.72
N GLN A 7 23.30 10.51 -4.61
CA GLN A 7 21.98 9.94 -4.59
C GLN A 7 21.78 9.08 -5.84
N THR A 8 21.57 7.78 -5.69
CA THR A 8 21.48 6.86 -6.82
C THR A 8 20.02 6.59 -7.13
N ARG A 9 19.45 7.36 -8.05
CA ARG A 9 18.12 7.07 -8.63
C ARG A 9 18.21 5.88 -9.57
N VAL A 10 17.20 5.01 -9.51
CA VAL A 10 17.09 3.81 -10.35
C VAL A 10 15.72 3.77 -11.00
N HIS A 11 15.67 3.81 -12.33
CA HIS A 11 14.43 3.67 -13.07
C HIS A 11 14.61 2.78 -14.32
N ALA A 12 13.50 2.22 -14.79
CA ALA A 12 13.44 1.32 -15.93
C ALA A 12 12.71 1.92 -17.14
N ILE A 13 12.31 3.20 -17.06
CA ILE A 13 11.59 3.85 -18.16
C ILE A 13 12.48 3.92 -19.39
N ALA A 14 11.99 3.39 -20.52
CA ALA A 14 12.70 3.25 -21.78
C ALA A 14 11.74 3.41 -22.97
N ASP A 15 12.28 3.61 -24.17
CA ASP A 15 11.52 3.59 -25.41
C ASP A 15 11.28 2.14 -25.87
N ASP A 16 10.34 1.48 -25.20
CA ASP A 16 9.90 0.11 -25.44
C ASP A 16 8.37 0.01 -25.53
N ALA A 17 7.81 -1.20 -25.50
CA ALA A 17 6.36 -1.41 -25.59
C ALA A 17 5.57 -0.72 -24.45
N LEU A 18 6.17 -0.43 -23.30
CA LEU A 18 5.50 0.25 -22.19
C LEU A 18 5.68 1.78 -22.22
N ARG A 19 6.74 2.30 -22.84
CA ARG A 19 7.08 3.74 -22.82
C ARG A 19 7.00 4.31 -21.37
N ASP A 20 6.53 5.54 -21.23
CA ASP A 20 6.18 6.14 -19.94
C ASP A 20 4.66 6.12 -19.67
N ASP A 21 3.94 5.19 -20.29
CA ASP A 21 2.50 5.06 -20.12
C ASP A 21 2.16 4.54 -18.72
N ASP A 22 1.05 5.01 -18.18
CA ASP A 22 0.39 4.40 -17.05
C ASP A 22 -0.42 3.16 -17.48
N ALA A 23 -1.04 2.43 -16.55
CA ALA A 23 -1.77 1.21 -16.87
C ALA A 23 -2.94 1.44 -17.84
N THR A 24 -3.59 2.58 -17.74
CA THR A 24 -4.66 3.01 -18.66
C THR A 24 -4.13 3.22 -20.08
N GLY A 25 -2.99 3.87 -20.22
CA GLY A 25 -2.31 4.10 -21.50
C GLY A 25 -1.87 2.80 -22.16
N VAL A 26 -1.19 1.93 -21.41
CA VAL A 26 -0.80 0.59 -21.91
C VAL A 26 -2.02 -0.21 -22.35
N ALA A 27 -3.11 -0.25 -21.55
CA ALA A 27 -4.34 -0.95 -21.92
C ALA A 27 -5.00 -0.38 -23.18
N ALA A 28 -4.92 0.93 -23.41
CA ALA A 28 -5.43 1.57 -24.62
C ALA A 28 -4.65 1.14 -25.87
N ARG A 29 -3.32 1.08 -25.80
CA ARG A 29 -2.46 0.65 -26.90
C ARG A 29 -2.61 -0.84 -27.21
N VAL A 30 -2.80 -1.69 -26.20
CA VAL A 30 -3.13 -3.10 -26.40
C VAL A 30 -4.48 -3.23 -27.12
N ARG A 31 -5.49 -2.47 -26.69
CA ARG A 31 -6.84 -2.52 -27.28
C ARG A 31 -6.86 -2.02 -28.74
N SER A 32 -6.06 -1.02 -29.08
CA SER A 32 -5.91 -0.54 -30.46
C SER A 32 -5.09 -1.47 -31.35
N GLY A 33 -4.42 -2.47 -30.80
CA GLY A 33 -3.50 -3.35 -31.52
C GLY A 33 -2.15 -2.70 -31.85
N GLU A 34 -1.83 -1.55 -31.27
CA GLU A 34 -0.51 -0.91 -31.41
C GLU A 34 0.60 -1.76 -30.80
N ILE A 35 0.29 -2.42 -29.68
CA ILE A 35 1.15 -3.42 -29.03
C ILE A 35 0.32 -4.67 -28.67
N THR A 36 0.98 -5.81 -28.63
CA THR A 36 0.40 -7.06 -28.14
C THR A 36 0.56 -7.18 -26.61
N PRO A 37 -0.30 -7.95 -25.91
CA PRO A 37 -0.07 -8.30 -24.51
C PRO A 37 1.31 -8.93 -24.27
N ARG A 38 1.79 -9.72 -25.24
CA ARG A 38 3.11 -10.37 -25.16
C ARG A 38 4.26 -9.36 -25.16
N GLU A 39 4.23 -8.38 -26.05
CA GLU A 39 5.24 -7.32 -26.11
C GLU A 39 5.24 -6.49 -24.82
N ALA A 40 4.05 -6.17 -24.27
CA ALA A 40 3.95 -5.46 -22.98
C ALA A 40 4.55 -6.27 -21.83
N VAL A 41 4.29 -7.58 -21.76
CA VAL A 41 4.84 -8.49 -20.74
C VAL A 41 6.35 -8.64 -20.88
N ASP A 42 6.88 -8.83 -22.10
CA ASP A 42 8.32 -8.97 -22.32
C ASP A 42 9.08 -7.68 -22.01
N ALA A 43 8.51 -6.51 -22.29
CA ALA A 43 9.06 -5.21 -21.88
C ALA A 43 9.10 -5.09 -20.35
N ALA A 44 8.02 -5.45 -19.64
CA ALA A 44 7.99 -5.43 -18.19
C ALA A 44 9.03 -6.36 -17.56
N ILE A 45 9.18 -7.57 -18.07
CA ILE A 45 10.21 -8.52 -17.61
C ILE A 45 11.61 -7.92 -17.79
N THR A 46 11.89 -7.31 -18.93
CA THR A 46 13.18 -6.65 -19.22
C THR A 46 13.42 -5.50 -18.25
N ARG A 47 12.41 -4.67 -18.02
CA ARG A 47 12.48 -3.53 -17.07
C ARG A 47 12.72 -3.99 -15.64
N ILE A 48 11.99 -5.02 -15.17
CA ILE A 48 12.17 -5.54 -13.81
C ILE A 48 13.60 -6.05 -13.61
N ARG A 49 14.17 -6.74 -14.61
CA ARG A 49 15.57 -7.19 -14.56
C ARG A 49 16.57 -6.04 -14.55
N SER A 50 16.30 -4.94 -15.25
CA SER A 50 17.19 -3.77 -15.27
C SER A 50 17.26 -3.03 -13.93
N VAL A 51 16.28 -3.23 -13.05
CA VAL A 51 16.21 -2.63 -11.72
C VAL A 51 16.35 -3.67 -10.58
N GLU A 52 16.97 -4.80 -10.83
CA GLU A 52 17.17 -5.90 -9.87
C GLU A 52 17.85 -5.44 -8.58
N VAL A 53 18.69 -4.40 -8.65
CA VAL A 53 19.33 -3.77 -7.48
C VAL A 53 18.34 -3.29 -6.43
N LEU A 54 17.07 -3.06 -6.79
CA LEU A 54 16.02 -2.67 -5.85
C LEU A 54 15.58 -3.80 -4.91
N GLY A 55 15.91 -5.07 -5.20
CA GLY A 55 15.53 -6.21 -4.35
C GLY A 55 14.01 -6.38 -4.20
N ALA A 56 13.23 -6.06 -5.25
CA ALA A 56 11.77 -5.95 -5.18
C ALA A 56 11.01 -7.23 -5.56
N VAL A 57 11.72 -8.25 -6.10
CA VAL A 57 11.13 -9.49 -6.62
C VAL A 57 11.33 -10.63 -5.62
N ALA A 58 10.23 -11.24 -5.20
CA ALA A 58 10.24 -12.44 -4.35
C ALA A 58 10.21 -13.73 -5.17
N GLU A 59 9.47 -13.75 -6.28
CA GLU A 59 9.35 -14.91 -7.17
C GLU A 59 9.10 -14.47 -8.61
N TRP A 60 9.77 -15.13 -9.56
CA TRP A 60 9.53 -14.93 -10.99
C TRP A 60 8.42 -15.83 -11.51
N ASP A 61 7.60 -15.33 -12.41
CA ASP A 61 6.50 -16.07 -13.07
C ASP A 61 6.46 -15.78 -14.59
N ASP A 62 7.59 -15.41 -15.14
CA ASP A 62 7.74 -14.85 -16.48
C ASP A 62 7.25 -15.80 -17.59
N GLU A 63 7.54 -17.11 -17.51
CA GLU A 63 7.03 -18.07 -18.50
C GLU A 63 5.50 -18.21 -18.48
N ARG A 64 4.88 -18.24 -17.30
CA ARG A 64 3.42 -18.31 -17.18
C ARG A 64 2.79 -16.99 -17.62
N ALA A 65 3.40 -15.85 -17.29
CA ALA A 65 2.97 -14.54 -17.76
C ALA A 65 2.96 -14.49 -19.30
N ARG A 66 4.01 -14.97 -19.96
CA ARG A 66 4.08 -15.06 -21.41
C ARG A 66 2.99 -15.93 -22.01
N ARG A 67 2.81 -17.15 -21.48
CA ARG A 67 1.72 -18.05 -21.93
C ARG A 67 0.34 -17.40 -21.76
N ARG A 68 0.12 -16.69 -20.65
CA ARG A 68 -1.14 -15.98 -20.40
C ARG A 68 -1.34 -14.84 -21.38
N ALA A 69 -0.31 -14.05 -21.65
CA ALA A 69 -0.34 -12.97 -22.62
C ALA A 69 -0.69 -13.46 -24.02
N ASP A 70 -0.07 -14.60 -24.44
CA ASP A 70 -0.39 -15.23 -25.73
C ASP A 70 -1.85 -15.72 -25.79
N ALA A 71 -2.37 -16.26 -24.67
CA ALA A 71 -3.71 -16.84 -24.61
C ALA A 71 -4.84 -15.77 -24.63
N ILE A 72 -4.61 -14.59 -24.06
CA ILE A 72 -5.66 -13.56 -23.97
C ILE A 72 -5.80 -12.74 -25.28
N GLY A 73 -4.78 -12.68 -26.13
CA GLY A 73 -4.79 -11.90 -27.37
C GLY A 73 -5.01 -10.39 -27.17
N ALA A 74 -5.21 -9.63 -28.25
CA ALA A 74 -5.31 -8.17 -28.21
C ALA A 74 -6.69 -7.64 -27.76
N GLY A 75 -7.76 -8.38 -27.92
CA GLY A 75 -9.14 -7.91 -27.69
C GLY A 75 -9.82 -8.61 -26.51
N GLY A 76 -9.96 -7.97 -25.37
CA GLY A 76 -10.67 -8.51 -24.22
C GLY A 76 -11.36 -7.43 -23.37
N PRO A 77 -12.34 -7.83 -22.53
CA PRO A 77 -13.23 -6.89 -21.82
C PRO A 77 -12.60 -6.25 -20.58
N GLY A 78 -11.37 -6.63 -20.19
CA GLY A 78 -10.74 -6.15 -18.97
C GLY A 78 -10.32 -4.67 -19.04
N ALA A 79 -10.45 -3.93 -17.93
CA ALA A 79 -10.03 -2.54 -17.85
C ALA A 79 -8.51 -2.38 -18.08
N PHE A 80 -7.73 -3.39 -17.69
CA PHE A 80 -6.28 -3.49 -17.85
C PHE A 80 -5.88 -4.71 -18.67
N HIS A 81 -6.64 -4.99 -19.73
CA HIS A 81 -6.41 -6.14 -20.60
C HIS A 81 -4.99 -6.11 -21.19
N GLY A 82 -4.22 -7.17 -20.94
CA GLY A 82 -2.84 -7.31 -21.41
C GLY A 82 -1.78 -6.50 -20.65
N VAL A 83 -2.18 -5.71 -19.65
CA VAL A 83 -1.25 -4.87 -18.87
C VAL A 83 -0.45 -5.73 -17.89
N PRO A 84 0.90 -5.67 -17.90
CA PRO A 84 1.72 -6.37 -16.91
C PRO A 84 1.54 -5.77 -15.50
N THR A 85 1.53 -6.66 -14.50
CA THR A 85 1.37 -6.31 -13.08
C THR A 85 2.16 -7.26 -12.18
N ALA A 86 2.09 -7.08 -10.87
CA ALA A 86 2.63 -8.01 -9.89
C ALA A 86 1.65 -8.28 -8.75
N ILE A 87 1.85 -9.40 -8.07
CA ILE A 87 1.11 -9.80 -6.88
C ILE A 87 2.08 -9.84 -5.69
N LYS A 88 1.71 -9.25 -4.56
CA LYS A 88 2.51 -9.32 -3.34
C LYS A 88 2.58 -10.78 -2.82
N GLU A 89 3.74 -11.22 -2.33
CA GLU A 89 4.00 -12.62 -1.93
C GLU A 89 3.18 -13.15 -0.75
N ASN A 90 2.34 -12.31 -0.15
CA ASN A 90 1.44 -12.69 0.93
C ASN A 90 -0.01 -12.95 0.47
N VAL A 91 -0.24 -13.12 -0.84
CA VAL A 91 -1.54 -13.41 -1.45
C VAL A 91 -1.55 -14.80 -2.06
N VAL A 92 -2.65 -15.52 -1.89
CA VAL A 92 -2.87 -16.84 -2.49
C VAL A 92 -3.09 -16.68 -4.00
N ALA A 93 -2.12 -17.12 -4.81
CA ALA A 93 -2.21 -17.10 -6.27
C ALA A 93 -1.75 -18.44 -6.87
N ALA A 94 -2.50 -18.96 -7.85
CA ALA A 94 -2.23 -20.26 -8.46
C ALA A 94 -0.81 -20.36 -9.02
N GLY A 95 -0.11 -21.44 -8.72
CA GLY A 95 1.26 -21.71 -9.18
C GLY A 95 2.35 -20.92 -8.46
N LEU A 96 2.00 -19.97 -7.58
CA LEU A 96 2.94 -19.15 -6.82
C LEU A 96 2.99 -19.59 -5.34
N PRO A 97 4.15 -19.44 -4.68
CA PRO A 97 4.27 -19.75 -3.26
C PRO A 97 3.65 -18.65 -2.39
N LEU A 98 3.09 -19.03 -1.24
CA LEU A 98 2.67 -18.10 -0.21
C LEU A 98 3.78 -18.02 0.85
N ARG A 99 4.69 -17.04 0.73
CA ARG A 99 5.87 -16.94 1.61
C ARG A 99 5.68 -15.99 2.80
N MET A 100 4.78 -15.05 2.73
CA MET A 100 4.53 -14.05 3.79
C MET A 100 5.77 -13.23 4.19
N GLY A 101 6.79 -13.11 3.33
CA GLY A 101 8.06 -12.47 3.65
C GLY A 101 8.88 -13.17 4.74
N SER A 102 8.57 -14.42 5.08
CA SER A 102 9.13 -15.09 6.26
C SER A 102 9.66 -16.49 5.91
N ASP A 103 10.89 -16.76 6.35
CA ASP A 103 11.51 -18.08 6.24
C ASP A 103 10.83 -19.16 7.10
N ALA A 104 9.98 -18.77 8.04
CA ALA A 104 9.18 -19.69 8.85
C ALA A 104 8.06 -20.36 8.03
N VAL A 105 7.67 -19.77 6.91
CA VAL A 105 6.58 -20.26 6.06
C VAL A 105 7.15 -21.19 4.97
N PRO A 106 6.65 -22.46 4.86
CA PRO A 106 7.17 -23.39 3.89
C PRO A 106 6.87 -22.97 2.46
N GLU A 107 7.80 -23.18 1.56
CA GLU A 107 7.59 -22.90 0.14
C GLU A 107 6.61 -23.92 -0.46
N ARG A 108 5.35 -23.53 -0.51
CA ARG A 108 4.27 -24.32 -1.08
C ARG A 108 3.51 -23.53 -2.12
N ARG A 109 3.53 -23.97 -3.36
CA ARG A 109 2.78 -23.35 -4.45
C ARG A 109 1.28 -23.63 -4.32
N SER A 110 0.49 -22.59 -4.46
CA SER A 110 -0.96 -22.68 -4.41
C SER A 110 -1.52 -23.37 -5.66
N SER A 111 -2.51 -24.23 -5.49
CA SER A 111 -3.18 -24.92 -6.63
C SER A 111 -4.29 -24.08 -7.26
N ARG A 112 -4.70 -22.98 -6.64
CA ARG A 112 -5.80 -22.11 -7.08
C ARG A 112 -5.49 -20.65 -6.78
N ASP A 113 -6.17 -19.75 -7.47
CA ASP A 113 -6.22 -18.34 -7.11
C ASP A 113 -7.14 -18.13 -5.89
N GLY A 114 -6.73 -17.24 -5.00
CA GLY A 114 -7.60 -16.70 -3.96
C GLY A 114 -8.51 -15.60 -4.49
N ASP A 115 -9.40 -15.11 -3.63
CA ASP A 115 -10.39 -14.08 -4.01
C ASP A 115 -9.71 -12.80 -4.51
N VAL A 116 -8.60 -12.37 -3.87
CA VAL A 116 -7.84 -11.17 -4.25
C VAL A 116 -7.15 -11.35 -5.60
N ALA A 117 -6.44 -12.47 -5.79
CA ALA A 117 -5.82 -12.77 -7.07
C ALA A 117 -6.86 -12.85 -8.20
N THR A 118 -7.99 -13.54 -7.95
CA THR A 118 -9.12 -13.63 -8.90
C THR A 118 -9.67 -12.25 -9.27
N GLN A 119 -9.83 -11.35 -8.28
CA GLN A 119 -10.31 -9.99 -8.52
C GLN A 119 -9.29 -9.17 -9.34
N LEU A 120 -7.99 -9.25 -9.05
CA LEU A 120 -6.95 -8.60 -9.86
C LEU A 120 -6.95 -9.13 -11.30
N LEU A 121 -6.99 -10.45 -11.46
CA LEU A 121 -6.99 -11.10 -12.78
C LEU A 121 -8.24 -10.80 -13.60
N SER A 122 -9.38 -10.52 -12.96
CA SER A 122 -10.62 -10.13 -13.66
C SER A 122 -10.50 -8.78 -14.39
N THR A 123 -9.51 -7.95 -14.03
CA THR A 123 -9.20 -6.72 -14.77
C THR A 123 -8.53 -6.96 -16.12
N GLY A 124 -8.12 -8.20 -16.40
CA GLY A 124 -7.37 -8.58 -17.60
C GLY A 124 -5.86 -8.37 -17.48
N ALA A 125 -5.36 -7.95 -16.33
CA ALA A 125 -3.94 -7.76 -16.09
C ALA A 125 -3.18 -9.09 -16.01
N VAL A 126 -1.88 -9.05 -16.32
CA VAL A 126 -0.99 -10.22 -16.39
C VAL A 126 0.10 -10.10 -15.34
N PRO A 127 0.03 -10.84 -14.21
CA PRO A 127 1.11 -10.89 -13.24
C PRO A 127 2.37 -11.50 -13.83
N VAL A 128 3.52 -10.84 -13.62
CA VAL A 128 4.84 -11.26 -14.11
C VAL A 128 5.78 -11.69 -12.99
N VAL A 129 5.58 -11.18 -11.77
CA VAL A 129 6.37 -11.52 -10.58
C VAL A 129 5.50 -11.49 -9.32
N GLN A 130 6.00 -12.10 -8.24
CA GLN A 130 5.60 -11.73 -6.88
C GLN A 130 6.56 -10.68 -6.33
N THR A 131 6.01 -9.69 -5.60
CA THR A 131 6.77 -8.63 -4.96
C THR A 131 7.04 -8.94 -3.49
N THR A 132 8.21 -8.49 -3.03
CA THR A 132 8.68 -8.65 -1.65
C THR A 132 7.80 -7.91 -0.63
N CYS A 133 7.73 -8.48 0.58
CA CYS A 133 7.22 -7.83 1.78
C CYS A 133 8.08 -8.22 3.01
N PRO A 134 8.04 -7.46 4.11
CA PRO A 134 8.68 -7.87 5.35
C PRO A 134 7.92 -9.02 6.01
N PRO A 135 8.51 -9.72 7.01
CA PRO A 135 7.88 -10.85 7.67
C PRO A 135 6.45 -10.55 8.12
N PHE A 136 5.50 -11.32 7.60
CA PHE A 136 4.05 -11.21 7.84
C PHE A 136 3.45 -9.82 7.62
N GLY A 137 4.18 -8.93 6.96
CA GLY A 137 3.75 -7.55 6.71
C GLY A 137 3.69 -6.65 7.95
N TRP A 138 4.45 -6.96 9.02
CA TRP A 138 4.35 -6.23 10.29
C TRP A 138 4.96 -4.84 10.28
N THR A 139 5.93 -4.55 9.42
CA THR A 139 6.72 -3.33 9.53
C THR A 139 6.42 -2.31 8.44
N ALA A 140 6.88 -1.07 8.66
CA ALA A 140 6.72 0.06 7.75
C ALA A 140 7.87 0.19 6.74
N THR A 141 8.82 -0.74 6.75
CA THR A 141 9.88 -0.91 5.74
C THR A 141 9.83 -2.34 5.21
N THR A 142 10.43 -2.57 4.04
CA THR A 142 10.51 -3.91 3.44
C THR A 142 11.95 -4.42 3.57
N GLU A 143 12.27 -4.81 4.78
CA GLU A 143 13.57 -5.33 5.17
C GLU A 143 13.38 -6.72 5.79
N ARG A 144 14.09 -7.71 5.24
CA ARG A 144 14.17 -9.09 5.75
C ARG A 144 15.59 -9.35 6.24
N ILE A 145 15.80 -10.42 6.98
CA ILE A 145 17.14 -10.76 7.48
C ILE A 145 18.12 -11.02 6.31
N ALA A 146 17.63 -11.64 5.23
CA ALA A 146 18.45 -12.01 4.09
C ALA A 146 18.61 -10.92 3.03
N ASP A 147 17.62 -10.03 2.91
CA ASP A 147 17.57 -9.03 1.85
C ASP A 147 16.74 -7.80 2.21
N VAL A 148 16.91 -6.73 1.41
CA VAL A 148 16.21 -5.46 1.61
C VAL A 148 15.66 -4.96 0.28
N THR A 149 14.48 -4.34 0.33
CA THR A 149 13.91 -3.64 -0.83
C THR A 149 14.22 -2.15 -0.73
N ARG A 150 14.89 -1.64 -1.76
CA ARG A 150 15.42 -0.27 -1.82
C ARG A 150 14.43 0.68 -2.49
N ASN A 151 14.51 1.94 -2.09
CA ASN A 151 13.74 3.02 -2.70
C ASN A 151 14.36 3.40 -4.07
N PRO A 152 13.58 3.44 -5.16
CA PRO A 152 14.13 3.80 -6.46
C PRO A 152 14.57 5.28 -6.57
N TRP A 153 14.07 6.18 -5.72
CA TRP A 153 14.50 7.58 -5.68
C TRP A 153 15.86 7.76 -5.01
N ASP A 154 16.20 6.88 -4.08
CA ASP A 154 17.49 6.80 -3.41
C ASP A 154 17.66 5.40 -2.83
N THR A 155 18.58 4.62 -3.37
CA THR A 155 18.80 3.22 -2.99
C THR A 155 19.37 3.03 -1.58
N SER A 156 19.74 4.09 -0.87
CA SER A 156 20.12 4.06 0.54
C SER A 156 18.90 4.12 1.48
N LEU A 157 17.74 4.49 0.95
CA LEU A 157 16.51 4.65 1.70
C LEU A 157 15.59 3.44 1.56
N SER A 158 14.68 3.29 2.51
CA SER A 158 13.63 2.27 2.48
C SER A 158 12.60 2.57 1.38
N SER A 159 12.08 1.52 0.73
CA SER A 159 10.93 1.61 -0.16
C SER A 159 9.59 1.77 0.58
N GLY A 160 9.62 1.87 1.93
CA GLY A 160 8.44 1.74 2.75
C GLY A 160 7.99 0.29 2.88
N GLY A 161 6.89 0.09 3.60
CA GLY A 161 6.35 -1.25 3.88
C GLY A 161 4.86 -1.22 4.26
N SER A 162 4.27 -2.36 4.17
CA SER A 162 4.81 -3.67 3.85
C SER A 162 4.74 -4.04 2.35
N SER A 163 4.17 -3.19 1.46
CA SER A 163 4.14 -3.41 0.00
C SER A 163 5.31 -2.68 -0.69
N GLY A 164 6.53 -2.75 -0.12
CA GLY A 164 7.69 -2.02 -0.62
C GLY A 164 8.20 -2.55 -1.96
N GLY A 165 8.19 -3.87 -2.18
CA GLY A 165 8.53 -4.43 -3.48
C GLY A 165 7.60 -3.97 -4.60
N THR A 166 6.29 -3.89 -4.31
CA THR A 166 5.28 -3.32 -5.21
C THR A 166 5.60 -1.87 -5.52
N ALA A 167 5.84 -1.05 -4.48
CA ALA A 167 6.12 0.37 -4.66
C ALA A 167 7.41 0.61 -5.46
N ALA A 168 8.46 -0.15 -5.17
CA ALA A 168 9.73 -0.02 -5.88
C ALA A 168 9.60 -0.31 -7.39
N LEU A 169 8.87 -1.37 -7.78
CA LEU A 169 8.65 -1.70 -9.21
C LEU A 169 7.76 -0.70 -9.92
N VAL A 170 6.73 -0.17 -9.25
CA VAL A 170 5.82 0.81 -9.87
C VAL A 170 6.48 2.18 -9.98
N ALA A 171 7.16 2.65 -8.94
CA ALA A 171 7.83 3.94 -8.94
C ALA A 171 9.03 4.00 -9.89
N SER A 172 9.78 2.91 -10.04
CA SER A 172 10.86 2.82 -11.03
C SER A 172 10.38 2.76 -12.48
N GLY A 173 9.06 2.64 -12.73
CA GLY A 173 8.51 2.46 -14.08
C GLY A 173 8.69 1.06 -14.66
N ALA A 174 9.14 0.09 -13.84
CA ALA A 174 9.24 -1.30 -14.29
C ALA A 174 7.86 -1.92 -14.53
N LEU A 175 6.87 -1.52 -13.73
CA LEU A 175 5.47 -1.89 -13.89
C LEU A 175 4.57 -0.65 -13.89
N PRO A 176 3.48 -0.63 -14.68
CA PRO A 176 2.53 0.49 -14.66
C PRO A 176 1.71 0.56 -13.37
N PHE A 177 1.36 -0.57 -12.79
CA PHE A 177 0.70 -0.70 -11.48
C PHE A 177 0.96 -2.08 -10.90
N ALA A 178 0.74 -2.27 -9.58
CA ALA A 178 0.82 -3.59 -8.98
C ALA A 178 0.01 -3.69 -7.69
N HIS A 179 -0.31 -4.94 -7.30
CA HIS A 179 -1.08 -5.25 -6.10
C HIS A 179 -0.32 -4.95 -4.82
N GLY A 180 -1.03 -4.42 -3.81
CA GLY A 180 -0.59 -4.27 -2.44
C GLY A 180 -1.75 -4.47 -1.46
N ASN A 181 -1.45 -4.62 -0.17
CA ASN A 181 -2.47 -4.64 0.88
C ASN A 181 -2.09 -3.73 2.04
N ASP A 182 -3.07 -3.34 2.86
CA ASP A 182 -2.93 -2.31 3.90
C ASP A 182 -3.63 -2.76 5.18
N GLY A 183 -2.84 -3.19 6.18
CA GLY A 183 -3.32 -3.60 7.50
C GLY A 183 -2.98 -2.59 8.61
N GLY A 184 -2.08 -1.66 8.36
CA GLY A 184 -1.65 -0.59 9.25
C GLY A 184 -1.08 0.63 8.50
N GLY A 185 -1.19 0.62 7.15
CA GLY A 185 -0.63 1.63 6.26
C GLY A 185 0.09 1.06 5.05
N SER A 186 0.07 -0.25 4.84
CA SER A 186 0.97 -0.95 3.92
C SER A 186 0.70 -0.78 2.42
N ILE A 187 -0.29 0.00 1.99
CA ILE A 187 -0.42 0.62 0.66
C ILE A 187 0.07 2.07 0.73
N ARG A 188 -0.43 2.83 1.72
CA ARG A 188 -0.22 4.27 1.85
C ARG A 188 1.23 4.63 2.21
N ILE A 189 1.87 3.88 3.10
CA ILE A 189 3.26 4.08 3.53
C ILE A 189 4.23 3.93 2.35
N PRO A 190 4.27 2.78 1.62
CA PRO A 190 5.17 2.65 0.49
C PRO A 190 4.80 3.59 -0.68
N ALA A 191 3.52 3.94 -0.85
CA ALA A 191 3.12 4.99 -1.79
C ALA A 191 3.74 6.34 -1.42
N ALA A 192 3.71 6.74 -0.14
CA ALA A 192 4.33 7.96 0.36
C ALA A 192 5.85 7.98 0.17
N ALA A 193 6.52 6.85 0.49
CA ALA A 193 7.97 6.72 0.39
C ALA A 193 8.48 6.74 -1.06
N CYS A 194 7.70 6.19 -2.01
CA CYS A 194 8.11 6.02 -3.40
C CYS A 194 7.43 6.97 -4.39
N GLY A 195 6.63 7.95 -3.94
CA GLY A 195 6.02 8.94 -4.82
C GLY A 195 4.87 8.41 -5.67
N LEU A 196 4.00 7.59 -5.08
CA LEU A 196 2.89 6.92 -5.74
C LEU A 196 1.53 7.34 -5.17
N VAL A 197 0.47 7.00 -5.90
CA VAL A 197 -0.91 7.01 -5.43
C VAL A 197 -1.20 5.69 -4.73
N GLY A 198 -1.67 5.76 -3.47
CA GLY A 198 -2.02 4.58 -2.69
C GLY A 198 -3.35 4.74 -1.97
N LEU A 199 -4.42 4.13 -2.49
CA LEU A 199 -5.76 4.16 -1.88
C LEU A 199 -5.98 2.93 -1.01
N LYS A 200 -6.15 3.14 0.29
CA LYS A 200 -6.81 2.19 1.16
C LYS A 200 -8.32 2.41 1.11
N THR A 201 -9.06 1.50 0.51
CA THR A 201 -10.52 1.62 0.39
C THR A 201 -11.25 1.43 1.73
N THR A 202 -12.52 1.78 1.76
CA THR A 202 -13.43 1.39 2.84
C THR A 202 -13.42 -0.14 3.01
N ARG A 203 -13.36 -0.61 4.25
CA ARG A 203 -13.40 -2.04 4.58
C ARG A 203 -14.63 -2.71 3.95
N GLY A 204 -14.42 -3.84 3.29
CA GLY A 204 -15.48 -4.62 2.66
C GLY A 204 -15.85 -4.17 1.25
N ARG A 205 -15.16 -3.16 0.69
CA ARG A 205 -15.36 -2.70 -0.67
C ARG A 205 -14.77 -3.66 -1.71
N LEU A 206 -13.57 -4.14 -1.47
CA LEU A 206 -12.86 -5.09 -2.33
C LEU A 206 -12.82 -6.49 -1.70
N ALA A 207 -12.38 -7.47 -2.46
CA ALA A 207 -12.12 -8.81 -1.95
C ALA A 207 -11.06 -8.76 -0.84
N GLY A 208 -11.23 -9.58 0.19
CA GLY A 208 -10.21 -9.80 1.21
C GLY A 208 -9.51 -11.13 0.99
N ASP A 209 -8.21 -11.18 1.30
CA ASP A 209 -7.43 -12.40 1.18
C ASP A 209 -7.86 -13.49 2.18
N GLU A 210 -7.64 -14.73 1.81
CA GLU A 210 -7.98 -15.90 2.63
C GLU A 210 -7.26 -15.91 3.97
N THR A 211 -6.04 -15.40 4.02
CA THR A 211 -5.23 -15.32 5.25
C THR A 211 -5.82 -14.37 6.30
N THR A 212 -6.69 -13.45 5.88
CA THR A 212 -7.32 -12.43 6.73
C THR A 212 -8.74 -12.79 7.16
N LYS A 213 -9.38 -13.80 6.55
CA LYS A 213 -10.77 -14.19 6.86
C LYS A 213 -11.01 -14.63 8.31
N GLY A 214 -9.96 -15.06 9.03
CA GLY A 214 -10.03 -15.46 10.44
C GLY A 214 -9.85 -14.32 11.45
N MET A 215 -9.66 -13.08 11.01
CA MET A 215 -9.46 -11.95 11.91
C MET A 215 -10.78 -11.56 12.60
N PRO A 216 -10.82 -11.40 13.95
CA PRO A 216 -12.02 -10.94 14.66
C PRO A 216 -12.54 -9.59 14.16
N VAL A 217 -11.62 -8.67 13.83
CA VAL A 217 -11.90 -7.43 13.11
C VAL A 217 -11.01 -7.39 11.89
N PRO A 218 -11.54 -7.44 10.66
CA PRO A 218 -10.72 -7.43 9.45
C PRO A 218 -10.11 -6.03 9.22
N ILE A 219 -8.85 -5.85 9.64
CA ILE A 219 -8.13 -4.58 9.49
C ILE A 219 -7.38 -4.47 8.16
N VAL A 220 -7.18 -5.57 7.43
CA VAL A 220 -6.47 -5.61 6.16
C VAL A 220 -7.42 -5.36 5.01
N VAL A 221 -7.00 -4.53 4.07
CA VAL A 221 -7.69 -4.23 2.81
C VAL A 221 -6.69 -4.40 1.67
N ASP A 222 -7.12 -5.05 0.60
CA ASP A 222 -6.32 -5.22 -0.60
C ASP A 222 -6.61 -4.11 -1.61
N GLY A 223 -5.64 -3.80 -2.49
CA GLY A 223 -5.74 -2.75 -3.49
C GLY A 223 -4.51 -2.73 -4.39
N VAL A 224 -4.22 -1.57 -4.96
CA VAL A 224 -3.08 -1.37 -5.86
C VAL A 224 -2.31 -0.10 -5.53
N LEU A 225 -1.05 -0.05 -5.97
CA LEU A 225 -0.24 1.17 -6.06
C LEU A 225 -0.13 1.55 -7.54
N THR A 226 -0.27 2.84 -7.84
CA THR A 226 -0.28 3.39 -9.20
C THR A 226 0.52 4.69 -9.28
N ARG A 227 0.87 5.12 -10.49
CA ARG A 227 1.50 6.43 -10.72
C ARG A 227 0.49 7.56 -10.92
N THR A 228 -0.77 7.24 -11.24
CA THR A 228 -1.83 8.21 -11.55
C THR A 228 -3.12 7.89 -10.79
N VAL A 229 -3.92 8.92 -10.53
CA VAL A 229 -5.24 8.77 -9.90
C VAL A 229 -6.19 7.97 -10.81
N ARG A 230 -6.12 8.19 -12.14
CA ARG A 230 -7.00 7.48 -13.09
C ARG A 230 -6.82 5.97 -13.10
N ASP A 231 -5.60 5.47 -12.87
CA ASP A 231 -5.35 4.03 -12.77
C ASP A 231 -5.96 3.44 -11.50
N THR A 232 -5.83 4.13 -10.37
CA THR A 232 -6.49 3.74 -9.10
C THR A 232 -8.01 3.69 -9.27
N ALA A 233 -8.61 4.73 -9.87
CA ALA A 233 -10.06 4.80 -10.12
C ALA A 233 -10.55 3.68 -11.06
N ARG A 234 -9.81 3.41 -12.14
CA ARG A 234 -10.13 2.31 -13.08
C ARG A 234 -10.02 0.94 -12.45
N TYR A 235 -8.96 0.72 -11.63
CA TYR A 235 -8.84 -0.53 -10.88
C TYR A 235 -10.03 -0.73 -9.96
N LEU A 236 -10.37 0.28 -9.15
CA LEU A 236 -11.48 0.20 -8.21
C LEU A 236 -12.80 -0.14 -8.93
N ALA A 237 -13.13 0.59 -9.99
CA ALA A 237 -14.34 0.35 -10.76
C ALA A 237 -14.39 -1.05 -11.40
N ALA A 238 -13.26 -1.55 -11.90
CA ALA A 238 -13.17 -2.88 -12.48
C ALA A 238 -13.31 -3.99 -11.43
N ALA A 239 -12.66 -3.81 -10.28
CA ALA A 239 -12.72 -4.73 -9.15
C ALA A 239 -14.13 -4.81 -8.55
N GLU A 240 -14.83 -3.69 -8.39
CA GLU A 240 -16.22 -3.66 -7.93
C GLU A 240 -17.19 -4.31 -8.93
N ARG A 241 -16.99 -4.14 -10.24
CA ARG A 241 -17.82 -4.84 -11.25
C ARG A 241 -17.69 -6.35 -11.17
N HIS A 242 -16.49 -6.86 -10.88
CA HIS A 242 -16.27 -8.29 -10.70
C HIS A 242 -16.90 -8.81 -9.41
N ARG A 243 -16.77 -8.05 -8.33
CA ARG A 243 -17.33 -8.39 -7.00
C ARG A 243 -17.91 -7.14 -6.35
N PRO A 244 -19.19 -6.85 -6.60
CA PRO A 244 -19.88 -5.72 -5.97
C PRO A 244 -19.82 -5.77 -4.44
N PRO A 245 -19.60 -4.63 -3.77
CA PRO A 245 -19.63 -4.59 -2.31
C PRO A 245 -21.04 -4.88 -1.80
N ARG A 246 -21.14 -5.64 -0.68
CA ARG A 246 -22.46 -6.09 -0.16
C ARG A 246 -23.23 -5.02 0.61
N SER A 247 -22.52 -4.11 1.26
CA SER A 247 -23.09 -3.14 2.22
C SER A 247 -22.66 -1.69 1.97
N LEU A 248 -22.09 -1.44 0.81
CA LEU A 248 -21.63 -0.11 0.37
C LEU A 248 -22.18 0.16 -1.02
N GLU A 249 -22.52 1.41 -1.29
CA GLU A 249 -22.82 1.83 -2.65
C GLU A 249 -21.56 1.69 -3.53
N PRO A 250 -21.67 1.13 -4.74
CA PRO A 250 -20.56 1.08 -5.69
C PRO A 250 -20.04 2.48 -6.00
N VAL A 251 -18.72 2.63 -6.05
CA VAL A 251 -18.08 3.89 -6.46
C VAL A 251 -18.30 4.15 -7.95
N GLY A 252 -18.26 3.08 -8.75
CA GLY A 252 -18.25 3.19 -10.20
C GLY A 252 -16.95 3.82 -10.73
N LEU A 253 -16.94 4.21 -12.00
CA LEU A 253 -15.78 4.89 -12.58
C LEU A 253 -15.82 6.38 -12.24
N VAL A 254 -14.73 6.87 -11.66
CA VAL A 254 -14.48 8.29 -11.43
C VAL A 254 -13.48 8.76 -12.47
N GLU A 255 -13.81 9.83 -13.21
CA GLU A 255 -12.98 10.36 -14.31
C GLU A 255 -12.72 11.87 -14.20
N GLY A 256 -13.11 12.50 -13.11
CA GLY A 256 -12.96 13.94 -12.95
C GLY A 256 -12.98 14.42 -11.50
N PRO A 257 -12.80 15.74 -11.33
CA PRO A 257 -12.74 16.38 -10.04
C PRO A 257 -14.10 16.43 -9.33
N VAL A 258 -14.05 16.78 -8.03
CA VAL A 258 -15.23 17.08 -7.25
C VAL A 258 -15.91 18.36 -7.78
N GLU A 259 -17.25 18.33 -7.94
CA GLU A 259 -17.99 19.46 -8.50
C GLU A 259 -18.45 20.51 -7.44
N ARG A 260 -18.22 20.20 -6.16
CA ARG A 260 -18.66 21.05 -5.06
C ARG A 260 -17.50 21.52 -4.19
N ARG A 261 -17.67 22.65 -3.55
CA ARG A 261 -16.77 23.10 -2.49
C ARG A 261 -16.83 22.16 -1.29
N LEU A 262 -15.65 21.79 -0.76
CA LEU A 262 -15.52 20.94 0.42
C LEU A 262 -15.09 21.75 1.64
N ARG A 263 -15.48 21.28 2.83
CA ARG A 263 -14.90 21.68 4.10
C ARG A 263 -13.79 20.69 4.47
N ILE A 264 -12.58 21.19 4.59
CA ILE A 264 -11.35 20.39 4.71
C ILE A 264 -10.64 20.72 6.00
N GLY A 265 -10.49 19.72 6.87
CA GLY A 265 -9.66 19.84 8.06
C GLY A 265 -8.20 19.51 7.78
N VAL A 266 -7.26 20.23 8.37
CA VAL A 266 -5.82 19.96 8.26
C VAL A 266 -5.25 19.57 9.61
N ILE A 267 -4.58 18.43 9.67
CA ILE A 267 -3.86 17.93 10.85
C ILE A 267 -2.38 17.78 10.49
N VAL A 268 -1.51 18.39 11.27
CA VAL A 268 -0.05 18.26 11.06
C VAL A 268 0.55 17.23 12.02
N ASP A 269 0.11 17.24 13.28
CA ASP A 269 0.66 16.38 14.34
C ASP A 269 -0.35 15.33 14.80
N SER A 270 0.14 14.14 15.13
CA SER A 270 -0.67 13.07 15.72
C SER A 270 -0.53 13.08 17.25
N PRO A 271 -1.63 13.01 18.00
CA PRO A 271 -1.55 12.88 19.47
C PRO A 271 -0.98 11.51 19.92
N LEU A 272 -0.75 10.59 18.99
CA LEU A 272 -0.31 9.21 19.25
C LEU A 272 1.17 8.97 18.96
N ALA A 273 1.87 9.96 18.38
CA ALA A 273 3.25 9.85 17.94
C ALA A 273 4.05 11.13 18.24
N PRO A 274 5.37 11.13 18.07
CA PRO A 274 6.18 12.36 18.12
C PRO A 274 5.69 13.40 17.11
N ALA A 275 6.10 14.66 17.33
CA ALA A 275 5.84 15.74 16.38
C ALA A 275 6.34 15.39 14.98
N THR A 276 5.59 15.79 13.99
CA THR A 276 5.91 15.59 12.56
C THR A 276 7.16 16.41 12.19
N ASP A 277 8.07 15.85 11.42
CA ASP A 277 9.26 16.56 10.96
C ASP A 277 8.91 17.76 10.06
N ALA A 278 9.81 18.75 10.02
CA ALA A 278 9.55 20.00 9.33
C ALA A 278 9.24 19.84 7.82
N PRO A 279 9.93 18.97 7.04
CA PRO A 279 9.61 18.77 5.63
C PRO A 279 8.20 18.18 5.42
N THR A 280 7.83 17.19 6.22
CA THR A 280 6.50 16.56 6.14
C THR A 280 5.41 17.53 6.56
N ALA A 281 5.60 18.27 7.64
CA ALA A 281 4.69 19.32 8.10
C ALA A 281 4.47 20.40 7.04
N ALA A 282 5.56 20.83 6.37
CA ALA A 282 5.49 21.81 5.28
C ALA A 282 4.68 21.27 4.09
N ALA A 283 4.86 19.99 3.71
CA ALA A 283 4.09 19.37 2.62
C ALA A 283 2.60 19.33 2.90
N VAL A 284 2.19 19.04 4.16
CA VAL A 284 0.79 19.04 4.58
C VAL A 284 0.19 20.45 4.53
N ARG A 285 0.89 21.46 5.06
CA ARG A 285 0.41 22.85 5.03
C ARG A 285 0.29 23.38 3.59
N ALA A 286 1.31 23.13 2.74
CA ALA A 286 1.26 23.49 1.32
C ALA A 286 0.12 22.78 0.56
N THR A 287 -0.31 21.62 1.00
CA THR A 287 -1.48 20.93 0.45
C THR A 287 -2.77 21.65 0.91
N GLY A 288 -2.87 22.07 2.16
CA GLY A 288 -3.99 22.89 2.65
C GLY A 288 -4.10 24.22 1.88
N GLU A 289 -2.99 24.91 1.65
CA GLU A 289 -2.93 26.14 0.85
C GLU A 289 -3.37 25.93 -0.60
N LEU A 290 -2.92 24.82 -1.24
CA LEU A 290 -3.37 24.44 -2.58
C LEU A 290 -4.89 24.27 -2.62
N LEU A 291 -5.46 23.52 -1.69
CA LEU A 291 -6.88 23.26 -1.62
C LEU A 291 -7.72 24.53 -1.35
N ALA A 292 -7.23 25.43 -0.51
CA ALA A 292 -7.84 26.75 -0.32
C ALA A 292 -7.79 27.59 -1.61
N GLY A 293 -6.67 27.52 -2.35
CA GLY A 293 -6.51 28.17 -3.67
C GLY A 293 -7.46 27.61 -4.74
N LEU A 294 -7.86 26.35 -4.62
CA LEU A 294 -8.87 25.69 -5.47
C LEU A 294 -10.30 26.04 -5.05
N GLY A 295 -10.49 26.83 -3.98
CA GLY A 295 -11.78 27.33 -3.54
C GLY A 295 -12.46 26.51 -2.46
N HIS A 296 -11.80 25.49 -1.89
CA HIS A 296 -12.31 24.76 -0.73
C HIS A 296 -12.21 25.60 0.55
N ASP A 297 -12.99 25.21 1.56
CA ASP A 297 -12.97 25.81 2.89
C ASP A 297 -12.04 25.00 3.78
N VAL A 298 -10.85 25.56 4.07
CA VAL A 298 -9.76 24.84 4.74
C VAL A 298 -9.51 25.45 6.10
N GLU A 299 -9.52 24.59 7.14
CA GLU A 299 -9.29 25.00 8.53
C GLU A 299 -8.35 24.02 9.25
N ASP A 300 -7.66 24.49 10.28
CA ASP A 300 -6.96 23.60 11.20
C ASP A 300 -7.97 22.69 11.92
N TYR A 301 -7.64 21.42 12.03
CA TYR A 301 -8.55 20.42 12.56
C TYR A 301 -7.93 19.63 13.70
N ASP A 302 -8.63 19.51 14.81
CA ASP A 302 -8.24 18.68 15.95
C ASP A 302 -9.03 17.35 15.93
N ALA A 303 -8.36 16.29 15.56
CA ALA A 303 -8.98 14.97 15.57
C ALA A 303 -9.04 14.43 16.99
N ALA A 304 -10.24 14.22 17.50
CA ALA A 304 -10.48 13.56 18.78
C ALA A 304 -10.15 12.06 18.73
N VAL A 305 -8.85 11.72 18.55
CA VAL A 305 -8.38 10.34 18.61
C VAL A 305 -8.09 9.98 20.06
N PRO A 306 -8.76 8.96 20.64
CA PRO A 306 -8.49 8.55 22.00
C PRO A 306 -7.02 8.10 22.18
N LEU A 307 -6.30 8.65 23.15
CA LEU A 307 -4.90 8.28 23.44
C LEU A 307 -4.70 6.76 23.63
N ARG A 308 -5.75 6.09 24.09
CA ARG A 308 -5.77 4.64 24.28
C ARG A 308 -5.76 3.85 22.97
N PHE A 309 -6.07 4.49 21.84
CA PHE A 309 -6.12 3.85 20.52
C PHE A 309 -4.80 3.13 20.17
N LYS A 310 -3.65 3.77 20.47
CA LYS A 310 -2.32 3.17 20.20
C LYS A 310 -2.17 1.82 20.91
N GLU A 311 -2.51 1.74 22.20
CA GLU A 311 -2.42 0.50 22.97
C GLU A 311 -3.42 -0.56 22.47
N ASP A 312 -4.63 -0.17 22.09
CA ASP A 312 -5.63 -1.09 21.54
C ASP A 312 -5.17 -1.68 20.19
N PHE A 313 -4.62 -0.84 19.30
CA PHE A 313 -4.04 -1.31 18.05
C PHE A 313 -2.85 -2.25 18.28
N LEU A 314 -1.90 -1.86 19.12
CA LEU A 314 -0.74 -2.69 19.45
C LEU A 314 -1.13 -4.02 20.10
N HIS A 315 -2.15 -4.03 20.94
CA HIS A 315 -2.66 -5.28 21.52
C HIS A 315 -3.30 -6.18 20.46
N TYR A 316 -4.13 -5.61 19.59
CA TYR A 316 -4.75 -6.33 18.48
C TYR A 316 -3.69 -6.89 17.51
N TRP A 317 -2.71 -6.10 17.13
CA TRP A 317 -1.60 -6.50 16.28
C TRP A 317 -0.78 -7.62 16.90
N SER A 318 -0.47 -7.50 18.20
CA SER A 318 0.22 -8.54 18.97
C SER A 318 -0.59 -9.84 19.06
N MET A 319 -1.93 -9.75 19.11
CA MET A 319 -2.82 -10.92 19.07
C MET A 319 -2.70 -11.68 17.76
N LEU A 320 -2.62 -10.97 16.63
CA LEU A 320 -2.45 -11.60 15.31
C LEU A 320 -1.11 -12.33 15.21
N ALA A 321 -0.01 -11.71 15.67
CA ALA A 321 1.31 -12.33 15.73
C ALA A 321 1.33 -13.58 16.65
N PHE A 322 0.65 -13.52 17.80
CA PHE A 322 0.47 -14.67 18.67
C PHE A 322 -0.29 -15.81 17.99
N GLY A 323 -1.32 -15.46 17.22
CA GLY A 323 -2.07 -16.41 16.40
C GLY A 323 -1.18 -17.14 15.38
N ILE A 324 -0.32 -16.43 14.67
CA ILE A 324 0.66 -17.01 13.73
C ILE A 324 1.65 -17.91 14.48
N HIS A 325 2.25 -17.42 15.56
CA HIS A 325 3.23 -18.19 16.33
C HIS A 325 2.63 -19.52 16.86
N ARG A 326 1.38 -19.51 17.32
CA ARG A 326 0.71 -20.69 17.91
C ARG A 326 0.11 -21.61 16.86
N ASN A 327 -0.51 -21.07 15.82
CA ASN A 327 -1.29 -21.81 14.85
C ASN A 327 -0.65 -21.88 13.46
N GLY A 328 0.60 -21.44 13.29
CA GLY A 328 1.33 -21.44 12.01
C GLY A 328 1.24 -22.75 11.25
N PRO A 329 1.45 -23.93 11.87
CA PRO A 329 1.31 -25.22 11.17
C PRO A 329 -0.09 -25.49 10.60
N ARG A 330 -1.15 -24.94 11.22
CA ARG A 330 -2.52 -25.06 10.68
C ARG A 330 -2.79 -24.04 9.58
N MET A 331 -2.19 -22.86 9.67
CA MET A 331 -2.35 -21.77 8.70
C MET A 331 -1.54 -22.00 7.43
N PHE A 332 -0.29 -22.43 7.57
CA PHE A 332 0.68 -22.49 6.48
C PHE A 332 1.15 -23.91 6.13
N GLY A 333 0.73 -24.92 6.90
CA GLY A 333 1.06 -26.33 6.69
C GLY A 333 2.13 -26.86 7.65
N ALA A 334 2.31 -28.20 7.63
CA ALA A 334 3.17 -28.93 8.59
C ALA A 334 4.65 -28.55 8.54
N GLY A 335 5.11 -27.94 7.44
CA GLY A 335 6.49 -27.44 7.30
C GLY A 335 6.73 -26.06 7.91
N PHE A 336 5.75 -25.45 8.61
CA PHE A 336 5.95 -24.18 9.29
C PHE A 336 6.94 -24.34 10.45
N ASP A 337 8.02 -23.54 10.41
CA ASP A 337 9.12 -23.59 11.37
C ASP A 337 9.09 -22.39 12.32
N ARG A 338 8.71 -22.63 13.58
CA ARG A 338 8.63 -21.57 14.60
C ARG A 338 10.00 -20.99 14.98
N ASP A 339 11.06 -21.75 14.84
CA ASP A 339 12.41 -21.33 15.23
C ASP A 339 13.01 -20.35 14.21
N ARG A 340 12.40 -20.24 13.02
CA ARG A 340 12.76 -19.28 11.97
C ARG A 340 11.87 -18.03 11.98
N LEU A 341 11.03 -17.84 13.00
CA LEU A 341 10.28 -16.58 13.15
C LEU A 341 11.23 -15.45 13.54
N ASP A 342 11.03 -14.29 12.92
CA ASP A 342 11.80 -13.08 13.18
C ASP A 342 11.61 -12.56 14.63
N PRO A 343 12.59 -11.79 15.16
CA PRO A 343 12.56 -11.25 16.52
C PRO A 343 11.32 -10.40 16.81
N PHE A 344 10.83 -9.64 15.80
CA PHE A 344 9.68 -8.77 15.98
C PHE A 344 8.38 -9.56 16.12
N THR A 345 8.14 -10.57 15.28
CA THR A 345 7.00 -11.50 15.40
C THR A 345 6.98 -12.17 16.77
N LEU A 346 8.13 -12.69 17.22
CA LEU A 346 8.25 -13.31 18.54
C LEU A 346 8.03 -12.33 19.69
N GLY A 347 8.50 -11.10 19.56
CA GLY A 347 8.30 -10.02 20.52
C GLY A 347 6.84 -9.63 20.68
N LEU A 348 6.12 -9.41 19.55
CA LEU A 348 4.68 -9.17 19.54
C LEU A 348 3.91 -10.32 20.19
N SER A 349 4.25 -11.56 19.86
CA SER A 349 3.62 -12.75 20.46
C SER A 349 3.80 -12.79 21.98
N ARG A 350 5.02 -12.51 22.49
CA ARG A 350 5.28 -12.42 23.95
C ARG A 350 4.54 -11.27 24.61
N ARG A 351 4.47 -10.09 23.94
CA ARG A 351 3.71 -8.94 24.41
C ARG A 351 2.24 -9.29 24.62
N PHE A 352 1.61 -9.93 23.66
CA PHE A 352 0.22 -10.39 23.77
C PHE A 352 0.02 -11.36 24.93
N ALA A 353 0.87 -12.39 25.04
CA ALA A 353 0.74 -13.41 26.10
C ALA A 353 0.74 -12.81 27.50
N ARG A 354 1.53 -11.73 27.73
CA ARG A 354 1.57 -11.01 29.03
C ARG A 354 0.29 -10.23 29.34
N LYS A 355 -0.48 -9.86 28.33
CA LYS A 355 -1.65 -8.96 28.43
C LYS A 355 -2.94 -9.61 27.89
N ILE A 356 -2.99 -10.92 27.74
CA ILE A 356 -4.09 -11.66 27.09
C ILE A 356 -5.47 -11.34 27.69
N TRP A 357 -5.53 -11.05 28.98
CA TRP A 357 -6.76 -10.67 29.70
C TRP A 357 -7.39 -9.37 29.21
N GLN A 358 -6.66 -8.50 28.51
CA GLN A 358 -7.18 -7.25 27.92
C GLN A 358 -7.99 -7.49 26.65
N THR A 359 -7.89 -8.67 26.03
CA THR A 359 -8.44 -8.97 24.71
C THR A 359 -9.94 -8.67 24.58
N PRO A 360 -10.83 -9.06 25.51
CA PRO A 360 -12.27 -8.76 25.36
C PRO A 360 -12.55 -7.25 25.26
N TYR A 361 -11.87 -6.45 26.08
CA TYR A 361 -12.04 -5.00 26.13
C TYR A 361 -11.46 -4.34 24.86
N THR A 362 -10.29 -4.80 24.41
CA THR A 362 -9.69 -4.32 23.17
C THR A 362 -10.57 -4.63 21.97
N LEU A 363 -11.05 -5.86 21.83
CA LEU A 363 -11.92 -6.25 20.71
C LEU A 363 -13.20 -5.43 20.67
N ALA A 364 -13.83 -5.17 21.82
CA ALA A 364 -15.03 -4.34 21.91
C ALA A 364 -14.76 -2.91 21.41
N ARG A 365 -13.63 -2.29 21.83
CA ARG A 365 -13.27 -0.93 21.39
C ARG A 365 -12.87 -0.87 19.92
N VAL A 366 -12.08 -1.83 19.44
CA VAL A 366 -11.68 -1.93 18.03
C VAL A 366 -12.90 -2.13 17.12
N ALA A 367 -13.87 -2.96 17.54
CA ALA A 367 -15.11 -3.16 16.79
C ALA A 367 -16.00 -1.89 16.75
N ALA A 368 -16.02 -1.11 17.81
CA ALA A 368 -16.81 0.14 17.90
C ALA A 368 -16.12 1.34 17.21
N ALA A 369 -14.81 1.26 16.93
CA ALA A 369 -14.02 2.41 16.50
C ALA A 369 -14.53 3.09 15.23
N GLY A 370 -15.10 2.32 14.26
CA GLY A 370 -15.62 2.88 13.03
C GLY A 370 -16.79 3.85 13.25
N ALA A 371 -17.74 3.49 14.14
CA ALA A 371 -18.87 4.36 14.44
C ALA A 371 -18.46 5.60 15.23
N VAL A 372 -17.42 5.50 16.07
CA VAL A 372 -16.84 6.65 16.78
C VAL A 372 -16.17 7.59 15.77
N TYR A 373 -15.33 7.05 14.89
CA TYR A 373 -14.60 7.80 13.87
C TYR A 373 -15.54 8.64 12.98
N ASP A 374 -16.63 8.04 12.46
CA ASP A 374 -17.55 8.76 11.58
C ASP A 374 -18.19 9.98 12.28
N ARG A 375 -18.34 9.95 13.62
CA ARG A 375 -18.85 11.08 14.39
C ARG A 375 -17.81 12.19 14.61
N THR A 376 -16.51 11.84 14.57
CA THR A 376 -15.45 12.84 14.79
C THR A 376 -15.28 13.81 13.64
N PHE A 377 -15.76 13.47 12.43
CA PHE A 377 -15.69 14.37 11.28
C PHE A 377 -16.53 15.66 11.47
N GLY A 378 -17.56 15.65 12.35
CA GLY A 378 -18.40 16.83 12.53
C GLY A 378 -18.94 17.32 11.19
N ASP A 379 -18.56 18.56 10.83
CA ASP A 379 -18.98 19.20 9.59
C ASP A 379 -17.94 19.16 8.47
N VAL A 380 -16.73 18.56 8.68
CA VAL A 380 -15.75 18.46 7.62
C VAL A 380 -16.04 17.26 6.69
N ASP A 381 -15.75 17.43 5.41
CA ASP A 381 -15.94 16.41 4.39
C ASP A 381 -14.75 15.45 4.33
N VAL A 382 -13.53 16.00 4.39
CA VAL A 382 -12.27 15.30 4.35
C VAL A 382 -11.26 15.90 5.32
N VAL A 383 -10.27 15.12 5.70
CA VAL A 383 -9.15 15.59 6.52
C VAL A 383 -7.84 15.31 5.79
N VAL A 384 -6.96 16.30 5.74
CA VAL A 384 -5.60 16.22 5.21
C VAL A 384 -4.63 16.04 6.36
N SER A 385 -3.71 15.09 6.26
CA SER A 385 -2.72 14.80 7.29
C SER A 385 -1.43 14.22 6.70
N PRO A 386 -0.34 14.09 7.48
CA PRO A 386 0.77 13.26 7.09
C PRO A 386 0.33 11.79 6.87
N VAL A 387 1.07 11.06 6.03
CA VAL A 387 1.02 9.58 6.01
C VAL A 387 1.86 9.04 7.17
N LEU A 388 3.01 9.64 7.40
CA LEU A 388 4.07 9.27 8.33
C LEU A 388 4.54 10.50 9.10
N THR A 389 5.17 10.31 10.26
CA THR A 389 5.63 11.43 11.11
C THR A 389 6.91 12.09 10.61
N HIS A 390 7.70 11.39 9.81
CA HIS A 390 8.94 11.93 9.25
C HIS A 390 9.20 11.35 7.84
N THR A 391 10.12 11.96 7.14
CA THR A 391 10.61 11.56 5.84
C THR A 391 11.10 10.12 5.82
N THR A 392 11.20 9.53 4.61
CA THR A 392 11.58 8.13 4.43
C THR A 392 12.93 7.82 5.09
N PRO A 393 13.00 6.84 6.01
CA PRO A 393 14.22 6.54 6.74
C PRO A 393 15.22 5.76 5.89
N PRO A 394 16.52 5.79 6.26
CA PRO A 394 17.53 4.93 5.67
C PRO A 394 17.24 3.44 5.95
N ILE A 395 17.75 2.58 5.08
CA ILE A 395 17.80 1.13 5.32
C ILE A 395 18.51 0.87 6.65
N GLY A 396 18.00 -0.08 7.43
CA GLY A 396 18.46 -0.38 8.78
C GLY A 396 17.67 0.30 9.89
N TYR A 397 16.85 1.31 9.59
CA TYR A 397 16.04 1.98 10.61
C TYR A 397 15.01 1.04 11.27
N LEU A 398 14.38 0.16 10.47
CA LEU A 398 13.50 -0.92 10.92
C LEU A 398 14.00 -2.27 10.42
N ALA A 399 15.30 -2.53 10.54
CA ALA A 399 15.90 -3.78 10.14
C ALA A 399 15.27 -4.97 10.87
N ALA A 400 15.14 -6.10 10.17
CA ALA A 400 14.43 -7.27 10.69
C ALA A 400 15.13 -7.97 11.87
N ASP A 401 16.43 -7.70 12.08
CA ASP A 401 17.26 -8.25 13.16
C ASP A 401 17.37 -7.35 14.41
N LEU A 402 16.71 -6.17 14.40
CA LEU A 402 16.64 -5.31 15.58
C LEU A 402 16.00 -6.02 16.78
N ASP A 403 16.44 -5.65 17.98
CA ASP A 403 15.73 -6.07 19.19
C ASP A 403 14.28 -5.54 19.19
N PHE A 404 13.39 -6.28 19.83
CA PHE A 404 11.96 -6.02 19.78
C PHE A 404 11.57 -4.63 20.29
N GLU A 405 12.17 -4.16 21.39
CA GLU A 405 11.75 -2.89 22.02
C GLU A 405 12.18 -1.70 21.14
N THR A 406 13.42 -1.71 20.64
CA THR A 406 13.91 -0.71 19.67
C THR A 406 13.07 -0.68 18.40
N HIS A 407 12.75 -1.87 17.85
CA HIS A 407 11.92 -1.95 16.64
C HIS A 407 10.51 -1.41 16.90
N LEU A 408 9.88 -1.80 18.01
CA LEU A 408 8.53 -1.35 18.39
C LEU A 408 8.48 0.17 18.63
N GLU A 409 9.49 0.72 19.28
CA GLU A 409 9.61 2.15 19.52
C GLU A 409 9.69 2.91 18.19
N ARG A 410 10.63 2.53 17.31
CA ARG A 410 10.86 3.18 16.02
C ARG A 410 9.63 3.09 15.09
N VAL A 411 9.03 1.90 14.93
CA VAL A 411 7.84 1.76 14.08
C VAL A 411 6.64 2.52 14.66
N SER A 412 6.50 2.57 15.99
CA SER A 412 5.43 3.32 16.65
C SER A 412 5.62 4.84 16.58
N ALA A 413 6.86 5.30 16.51
CA ALA A 413 7.18 6.71 16.27
C ALA A 413 6.92 7.10 14.81
N TYR A 414 7.31 6.27 13.86
CA TYR A 414 7.21 6.54 12.43
C TYR A 414 5.76 6.47 11.91
N VAL A 415 4.97 5.49 12.41
CA VAL A 415 3.60 5.20 11.92
C VAL A 415 2.55 5.81 12.85
N GLY A 416 2.44 7.14 12.81
CA GLY A 416 1.54 7.90 13.70
C GLY A 416 0.10 8.08 13.22
N PHE A 417 -0.21 7.87 11.93
CA PHE A 417 -1.48 8.27 11.32
C PHE A 417 -2.27 7.11 10.70
N THR A 418 -1.61 6.24 9.95
CA THR A 418 -2.27 5.26 9.08
C THR A 418 -3.09 4.17 9.78
N PRO A 419 -2.74 3.62 10.98
CA PRO A 419 -3.47 2.51 11.60
C PRO A 419 -4.92 2.83 11.97
N LEU A 420 -5.23 4.11 12.19
CA LEU A 420 -6.58 4.56 12.51
C LEU A 420 -7.59 4.10 11.46
N HIS A 421 -7.27 4.23 10.19
CA HIS A 421 -8.16 3.88 9.07
C HIS A 421 -8.33 2.37 8.88
N ASN A 422 -7.36 1.57 9.32
CA ASN A 422 -7.46 0.12 9.32
C ASN A 422 -8.43 -0.38 10.40
N VAL A 423 -8.32 0.17 11.59
CA VAL A 423 -9.19 -0.17 12.71
C VAL A 423 -10.61 0.32 12.47
N THR A 424 -10.78 1.57 12.05
CA THR A 424 -12.10 2.16 11.81
C THR A 424 -12.78 1.63 10.55
N GLY A 425 -11.99 1.15 9.58
CA GLY A 425 -12.48 0.72 8.27
C GLY A 425 -12.74 1.87 7.29
N ALA A 426 -12.34 3.10 7.64
CA ALA A 426 -12.52 4.28 6.81
C ALA A 426 -11.53 4.30 5.63
N PRO A 427 -11.86 4.95 4.50
CA PRO A 427 -10.97 5.10 3.37
C PRO A 427 -9.94 6.21 3.62
N ALA A 428 -8.75 6.04 3.03
CA ALA A 428 -7.73 7.08 2.99
C ALA A 428 -6.80 6.87 1.78
N ILE A 429 -6.39 7.97 1.14
CA ILE A 429 -5.51 7.97 -0.02
C ILE A 429 -4.21 8.72 0.30
N SER A 430 -3.07 8.14 -0.05
CA SER A 430 -1.77 8.79 -0.06
C SER A 430 -1.50 9.36 -1.45
N LEU A 431 -1.13 10.63 -1.51
CA LEU A 431 -0.78 11.34 -2.73
C LEU A 431 0.63 11.93 -2.61
N PRO A 432 1.47 11.92 -3.65
CA PRO A 432 2.86 12.39 -3.61
C PRO A 432 2.95 13.91 -3.76
N LEU A 433 2.58 14.66 -2.71
CA LEU A 433 2.40 16.12 -2.76
C LEU A 433 3.56 16.93 -2.19
N GLY A 434 4.58 16.27 -1.64
CA GLY A 434 5.79 16.91 -1.13
C GLY A 434 7.06 16.26 -1.63
N ARG A 435 8.19 16.96 -1.43
CA ARG A 435 9.55 16.46 -1.65
C ARG A 435 10.48 17.01 -0.57
N THR A 436 11.47 16.20 -0.21
CA THR A 436 12.62 16.68 0.59
C THR A 436 13.50 17.60 -0.25
N HIS A 437 14.45 18.28 0.39
CA HIS A 437 15.47 19.07 -0.32
C HIS A 437 16.22 18.23 -1.38
N ASP A 438 16.47 16.96 -1.08
CA ASP A 438 17.17 16.03 -1.98
C ASP A 438 16.26 15.41 -3.04
N GLY A 439 15.00 15.84 -3.12
CA GLY A 439 14.04 15.40 -4.14
C GLY A 439 13.33 14.06 -3.84
N THR A 440 13.55 13.46 -2.66
CA THR A 440 12.81 12.26 -2.24
C THR A 440 11.34 12.59 -1.97
N PRO A 441 10.39 11.76 -2.41
CA PRO A 441 8.96 12.02 -2.23
C PRO A 441 8.52 12.09 -0.76
N ILE A 442 7.51 12.93 -0.52
CA ILE A 442 6.76 12.98 0.73
C ILE A 442 5.28 12.81 0.38
N GLY A 443 4.65 11.76 0.93
CA GLY A 443 3.22 11.54 0.77
C GLY A 443 2.40 12.36 1.76
N VAL A 444 1.27 12.90 1.27
CA VAL A 444 0.23 13.53 2.09
C VAL A 444 -1.02 12.66 2.00
N MET A 445 -1.69 12.43 3.13
CA MET A 445 -2.87 11.59 3.22
C MET A 445 -4.14 12.45 3.22
N VAL A 446 -5.08 12.08 2.37
CA VAL A 446 -6.46 12.58 2.42
C VAL A 446 -7.35 11.45 2.90
N GLN A 447 -8.20 11.73 3.89
CA GLN A 447 -9.03 10.74 4.56
C GLN A 447 -10.48 11.23 4.67
N ALA A 448 -11.43 10.29 4.67
CA ALA A 448 -12.85 10.60 4.72
C ALA A 448 -13.63 9.61 5.57
N ARG A 449 -14.93 9.87 5.76
CA ARG A 449 -15.85 8.92 6.42
C ARG A 449 -15.95 7.61 5.67
N ARG A 450 -16.36 6.57 6.36
CA ARG A 450 -16.59 5.26 5.74
C ARG A 450 -17.59 5.36 4.59
N GLY A 451 -17.26 4.75 3.45
CA GLY A 451 -18.06 4.78 2.24
C GLY A 451 -17.74 5.94 1.28
N ALA A 452 -16.96 6.93 1.71
CA ALA A 452 -16.66 8.12 0.90
C ALA A 452 -15.44 7.94 -0.05
N ASP A 453 -15.17 6.73 -0.52
CA ASP A 453 -14.05 6.45 -1.43
C ASP A 453 -14.15 7.25 -2.73
N ARG A 454 -15.37 7.47 -3.25
CA ARG A 454 -15.61 8.26 -4.44
C ARG A 454 -15.12 9.70 -4.27
N LEU A 455 -15.47 10.34 -3.15
CA LEU A 455 -15.05 11.71 -2.82
C LEU A 455 -13.52 11.83 -2.78
N LEU A 456 -12.82 10.84 -2.22
CA LEU A 456 -11.35 10.84 -2.20
C LEU A 456 -10.75 10.78 -3.60
N LEU A 457 -11.33 10.01 -4.50
CA LEU A 457 -10.86 9.93 -5.89
C LEU A 457 -11.15 11.22 -6.66
N GLU A 458 -12.35 11.80 -6.50
CA GLU A 458 -12.73 13.06 -7.15
C GLU A 458 -11.80 14.20 -6.70
N LEU A 459 -11.53 14.32 -5.38
CA LEU A 459 -10.58 15.31 -4.86
C LEU A 459 -9.14 15.02 -5.31
N ALA A 460 -8.73 13.74 -5.39
CA ALA A 460 -7.42 13.38 -5.90
C ALA A 460 -7.22 13.75 -7.38
N PHE A 461 -8.26 13.61 -8.22
CA PHE A 461 -8.23 14.10 -9.61
C PHE A 461 -8.06 15.62 -9.68
N GLU A 462 -8.74 16.38 -8.82
CA GLU A 462 -8.60 17.83 -8.75
C GLU A 462 -7.17 18.24 -8.36
N ILE A 463 -6.63 17.60 -7.33
CA ILE A 463 -5.26 17.82 -6.86
C ILE A 463 -4.23 17.48 -7.95
N GLU A 464 -4.35 16.30 -8.61
CA GLU A 464 -3.44 15.87 -9.67
C GLU A 464 -3.47 16.83 -10.87
N ALA A 465 -4.65 17.34 -11.24
CA ALA A 465 -4.80 18.31 -12.31
C ALA A 465 -4.17 19.68 -11.97
N ALA A 466 -4.31 20.14 -10.73
CA ALA A 466 -3.75 21.40 -10.27
C ALA A 466 -2.23 21.32 -10.01
N ARG A 467 -1.75 20.15 -9.58
CA ARG A 467 -0.35 19.88 -9.25
C ARG A 467 0.03 18.48 -9.72
N PRO A 468 0.47 18.32 -10.98
CA PRO A 468 0.90 17.04 -11.52
C PRO A 468 1.96 16.38 -10.64
N PHE A 469 1.84 15.08 -10.46
CA PHE A 469 2.77 14.33 -9.63
C PHE A 469 4.12 14.17 -10.32
N ALA A 470 5.17 14.40 -9.57
CA ALA A 470 6.51 14.25 -10.07
C ALA A 470 6.85 12.78 -10.35
N ARG A 471 7.53 12.53 -11.46
CA ARG A 471 7.98 11.21 -11.87
C ARG A 471 9.47 11.03 -11.59
N ILE A 472 9.90 9.79 -11.53
CA ILE A 472 11.28 9.48 -11.16
C ILE A 472 12.32 9.97 -12.19
N GLN A 473 11.93 10.17 -13.43
CA GLN A 473 12.78 10.71 -14.49
C GLN A 473 12.85 12.25 -14.52
N ASP A 474 12.02 12.96 -13.76
CA ASP A 474 11.98 14.42 -13.70
C ASP A 474 13.19 15.02 -12.95
#